data_50b6cedf2ba90904295e9e91b30d15e2
#
_entry.id   50b6cedf2ba90904295e9e91b30d15e2
#
_cell.length_a   1.000
_cell.length_b   1.000
_cell.length_c   1.000
_cell.angle_alpha   90.00
_cell.angle_beta   90.00
_cell.angle_gamma   90.00
#
_symmetry.space_group_name_H-M   'P 1'
#
loop_
_entity.id
_entity.type
_entity.pdbx_description
1 polymer ?
#
loop_
_entity_poly.entity_id
_entity_poly.type
_entity_poly.pdbx_seq_one_letter_code
_entity_poly.pdbx_strand_id
1 'polypeptide(L)'
;ELGGIITSNSGYINVNKYISESKKYFISLGRYKKYKLNNKKILIKNNKIKIKNWNANNIIMCIGIDETNNKLFSYLPFKHVTGSSITIKTKLKINNIINKGISIIPLKNNLKNVGSTYGNETNNNGLQELIDKLSKLLKIKYTIIKKKFGIRPATIDRKPFVGKHPIFDNLYILNGLGSKGISLAPFCSKELFNSIEQKSKINFEINVKRYNSKNINK
;
A
#
# COMPACT_ATOMS: atom_id res chain seq x y z
N GLU A 1 -13.08 29.01 -20.05
CA GLU A 1 -13.09 27.53 -20.07
C GLU A 1 -11.77 27.02 -19.53
N LEU A 2 -11.83 26.10 -18.58
CA LEU A 2 -10.63 25.42 -18.07
C LEU A 2 -10.33 24.26 -19.02
N GLY A 3 -9.20 24.31 -19.72
CA GLY A 3 -8.70 23.23 -20.55
C GLY A 3 -8.37 21.96 -19.76
N GLY A 4 -8.01 20.88 -20.46
CA GLY A 4 -7.55 19.62 -19.90
C GLY A 4 -6.20 19.23 -20.47
N ILE A 5 -5.46 18.39 -19.73
CA ILE A 5 -4.21 17.80 -20.20
C ILE A 5 -4.47 16.32 -20.50
N ILE A 6 -4.08 15.88 -21.69
CA ILE A 6 -4.09 14.46 -22.07
C ILE A 6 -2.67 13.93 -21.95
N THR A 7 -2.49 12.86 -21.16
CA THR A 7 -1.20 12.18 -21.05
C THR A 7 -1.25 10.87 -21.82
N SER A 8 -0.30 10.68 -22.74
CA SER A 8 -0.05 9.41 -23.40
C SER A 8 0.70 8.44 -22.46
N ASN A 9 0.74 7.16 -22.82
CA ASN A 9 1.47 6.11 -22.08
C ASN A 9 1.11 6.02 -20.60
N SER A 10 -0.14 6.32 -20.26
CA SER A 10 -0.69 6.19 -18.91
C SER A 10 -1.78 5.12 -18.87
N GLY A 11 -2.01 4.56 -17.69
CA GLY A 11 -3.01 3.50 -17.55
C GLY A 11 -3.32 3.15 -16.10
N TYR A 12 -4.03 2.07 -15.90
CA TYR A 12 -4.31 1.51 -14.59
C TYR A 12 -4.00 0.01 -14.55
N ILE A 13 -3.72 -0.49 -13.36
CA ILE A 13 -3.54 -1.91 -13.12
C ILE A 13 -4.71 -2.48 -12.31
N ASN A 14 -5.17 -3.67 -12.68
CA ASN A 14 -6.10 -4.41 -11.84
C ASN A 14 -5.34 -5.06 -10.67
N VAL A 15 -5.26 -4.34 -9.55
CA VAL A 15 -4.50 -4.75 -8.37
C VAL A 15 -4.95 -6.11 -7.83
N ASN A 16 -6.25 -6.39 -7.82
CA ASN A 16 -6.76 -7.68 -7.33
C ASN A 16 -6.26 -8.85 -8.21
N LYS A 17 -6.28 -8.66 -9.54
CA LYS A 17 -5.76 -9.67 -10.46
C LYS A 17 -4.26 -9.83 -10.29
N TYR A 18 -3.52 -8.73 -10.22
CA TYR A 18 -2.07 -8.74 -10.01
C TYR A 18 -1.69 -9.54 -8.75
N ILE A 19 -2.33 -9.24 -7.60
CA ILE A 19 -2.05 -9.93 -6.34
C ILE A 19 -2.46 -11.41 -6.41
N SER A 20 -3.61 -11.73 -7.03
CA SER A 20 -4.05 -13.13 -7.14
C SER A 20 -3.13 -13.96 -8.00
N GLU A 21 -2.66 -13.43 -9.13
CA GLU A 21 -1.73 -14.14 -10.02
C GLU A 21 -0.34 -14.26 -9.38
N SER A 22 0.15 -13.22 -8.71
CA SER A 22 1.39 -13.30 -7.93
C SER A 22 1.32 -14.38 -6.84
N LYS A 23 0.18 -14.47 -6.16
CA LYS A 23 -0.03 -15.52 -5.15
C LYS A 23 0.00 -16.92 -5.77
N LYS A 24 -0.70 -17.13 -6.89
CA LYS A 24 -0.69 -18.42 -7.62
C LYS A 24 0.73 -18.80 -8.02
N TYR A 25 1.49 -17.85 -8.55
CA TYR A 25 2.90 -18.05 -8.90
C TYR A 25 3.74 -18.52 -7.71
N PHE A 26 3.65 -17.87 -6.56
CA PHE A 26 4.39 -18.30 -5.38
C PHE A 26 3.91 -19.63 -4.80
N ILE A 27 2.63 -19.96 -4.93
CA ILE A 27 2.10 -21.29 -4.58
C ILE A 27 2.70 -22.36 -5.47
N SER A 28 2.76 -22.14 -6.80
CA SER A 28 3.33 -23.12 -7.75
C SER A 28 4.81 -23.40 -7.51
N LEU A 29 5.52 -22.42 -6.94
CA LEU A 29 6.93 -22.58 -6.54
C LEU A 29 7.12 -23.18 -5.13
N GLY A 30 6.04 -23.53 -4.42
CA GLY A 30 6.13 -23.97 -3.03
C GLY A 30 6.58 -22.88 -2.05
N ARG A 31 6.60 -21.60 -2.47
CA ARG A 31 7.11 -20.47 -1.70
C ARG A 31 6.04 -19.62 -1.03
N TYR A 32 4.82 -20.12 -0.95
CA TYR A 32 3.71 -19.45 -0.28
C TYR A 32 3.13 -20.31 0.85
N LYS A 33 3.02 -19.71 2.03
CA LYS A 33 2.33 -20.32 3.17
C LYS A 33 1.33 -19.35 3.77
N LYS A 34 0.07 -19.74 3.87
CA LYS A 34 -0.95 -18.93 4.58
C LYS A 34 -0.73 -19.09 6.09
N TYR A 35 -0.34 -18.02 6.75
CA TYR A 35 -0.10 -18.02 8.19
C TYR A 35 -0.46 -16.67 8.81
N LYS A 36 -1.19 -16.69 9.94
CA LYS A 36 -1.45 -15.48 10.72
C LYS A 36 -0.27 -15.27 11.68
N LEU A 37 0.56 -14.28 11.35
CA LEU A 37 1.71 -13.94 12.17
C LEU A 37 1.25 -13.41 13.54
N ASN A 38 1.87 -13.92 14.58
CA ASN A 38 1.76 -13.39 15.94
C ASN A 38 3.16 -12.96 16.38
N ASN A 39 3.33 -11.68 16.66
CA ASN A 39 4.64 -11.09 16.98
C ASN A 39 5.31 -11.73 18.19
N LYS A 40 4.52 -12.20 19.18
CA LYS A 40 5.04 -12.95 20.35
C LYS A 40 5.69 -14.30 19.98
N LYS A 41 5.47 -14.79 18.75
CA LYS A 41 6.01 -16.06 18.24
C LYS A 41 7.20 -15.90 17.31
N ILE A 42 7.69 -14.68 17.12
CA ILE A 42 8.94 -14.40 16.40
C ILE A 42 10.06 -14.42 17.44
N LEU A 43 10.92 -15.41 17.36
CA LEU A 43 12.11 -15.51 18.20
C LEU A 43 13.31 -15.06 17.39
N ILE A 44 13.98 -14.01 17.83
CA ILE A 44 15.21 -13.51 17.23
C ILE A 44 16.33 -13.75 18.25
N LYS A 45 17.23 -14.68 17.97
CA LYS A 45 18.36 -15.01 18.83
C LYS A 45 19.59 -15.38 17.98
N ASN A 46 20.75 -14.84 18.35
CA ASN A 46 22.04 -15.13 17.68
C ASN A 46 21.96 -15.02 16.14
N ASN A 47 21.40 -13.91 15.63
CA ASN A 47 21.21 -13.67 14.20
C ASN A 47 20.42 -14.76 13.45
N LYS A 48 19.61 -15.54 14.17
CA LYS A 48 18.67 -16.51 13.62
C LYS A 48 17.24 -16.12 14.00
N ILE A 49 16.35 -16.31 13.03
CA ILE A 49 14.92 -16.05 13.23
C ILE A 49 14.20 -17.38 13.20
N LYS A 50 13.41 -17.63 14.24
CA LYS A 50 12.53 -18.79 14.32
C LYS A 50 11.07 -18.34 14.45
N ILE A 51 10.24 -18.87 13.56
CA ILE A 51 8.77 -18.68 13.59
C ILE A 51 8.14 -20.05 13.53
N LYS A 52 7.64 -20.54 14.67
CA LYS A 52 7.20 -21.94 14.82
C LYS A 52 8.34 -22.91 14.43
N ASN A 53 8.11 -23.71 13.35
CA ASN A 53 9.04 -24.71 12.82
C ASN A 53 9.88 -24.15 11.67
N TRP A 54 9.78 -22.86 11.36
CA TRP A 54 10.57 -22.25 10.30
C TRP A 54 11.77 -21.53 10.86
N ASN A 55 12.90 -21.74 10.25
CA ASN A 55 14.12 -20.97 10.48
C ASN A 55 14.38 -20.10 9.26
N ALA A 56 14.80 -18.87 9.48
CA ALA A 56 15.16 -17.93 8.43
C ALA A 56 16.39 -17.13 8.82
N ASN A 57 17.21 -16.78 7.82
CA ASN A 57 18.33 -15.87 8.03
C ASN A 57 17.85 -14.43 8.15
N ASN A 58 16.84 -14.05 7.37
CA ASN A 58 16.27 -12.71 7.37
C ASN A 58 14.74 -12.76 7.40
N ILE A 59 14.11 -11.74 7.97
CA ILE A 59 12.69 -11.49 7.88
C ILE A 59 12.44 -10.06 7.40
N ILE A 60 11.54 -9.91 6.44
CA ILE A 60 11.10 -8.61 5.93
C ILE A 60 9.63 -8.42 6.30
N MET A 61 9.36 -7.40 7.11
CA MET A 61 8.00 -7.07 7.55
C MET A 61 7.31 -6.20 6.49
N CYS A 62 6.29 -6.78 5.83
CA CYS A 62 5.49 -6.12 4.78
C CYS A 62 3.99 -6.17 5.12
N ILE A 63 3.63 -5.97 6.39
CA ILE A 63 2.31 -6.29 6.94
C ILE A 63 1.29 -5.14 6.89
N GLY A 64 1.65 -4.06 6.20
CA GLY A 64 0.71 -2.95 5.97
C GLY A 64 0.31 -2.25 7.28
N ILE A 65 -1.01 -2.09 7.49
CA ILE A 65 -1.55 -1.41 8.68
C ILE A 65 -1.32 -2.20 9.99
N ASP A 66 -1.14 -3.51 9.90
CA ASP A 66 -0.88 -4.34 11.09
C ASP A 66 0.47 -4.03 11.74
N GLU A 67 1.35 -3.26 11.05
CA GLU A 67 2.65 -2.83 11.60
C GLU A 67 2.50 -1.89 12.80
N THR A 68 1.46 -1.08 12.86
CA THR A 68 1.22 -0.17 14.00
C THR A 68 0.98 -0.90 15.30
N ASN A 69 0.46 -2.12 15.23
CA ASN A 69 0.28 -3.01 16.38
C ASN A 69 1.50 -3.90 16.64
N ASN A 70 2.55 -3.76 15.81
CA ASN A 70 3.76 -4.54 15.92
C ASN A 70 4.81 -3.79 16.75
N LYS A 71 5.15 -4.34 17.92
CA LYS A 71 6.14 -3.74 18.82
C LYS A 71 7.54 -3.58 18.19
N LEU A 72 7.87 -4.36 17.15
CA LEU A 72 9.19 -4.34 16.54
C LEU A 72 9.49 -3.01 15.82
N PHE A 73 8.49 -2.42 15.18
CA PHE A 73 8.63 -1.16 14.46
C PHE A 73 7.68 -0.05 14.94
N SER A 74 7.19 -0.15 16.18
CA SER A 74 6.25 0.81 16.77
C SER A 74 6.79 2.23 16.91
N TYR A 75 8.11 2.39 16.87
CA TYR A 75 8.77 3.69 16.89
C TYR A 75 8.65 4.48 15.57
N LEU A 76 8.22 3.82 14.49
CA LEU A 76 8.09 4.47 13.18
C LEU A 76 6.78 5.27 13.11
N PRO A 77 6.84 6.53 12.64
CA PRO A 77 5.69 7.41 12.60
C PRO A 77 4.79 7.10 11.41
N PHE A 78 3.99 6.05 11.53
CA PHE A 78 2.89 5.78 10.59
C PHE A 78 1.78 6.82 10.76
N LYS A 79 1.17 7.19 9.64
CA LYS A 79 -0.03 8.01 9.57
C LYS A 79 -1.03 7.33 8.64
N HIS A 80 -1.99 6.65 9.22
CA HIS A 80 -3.01 5.96 8.43
C HIS A 80 -3.88 6.94 7.66
N VAL A 81 -4.19 6.60 6.42
CA VAL A 81 -5.07 7.39 5.56
C VAL A 81 -6.19 6.50 5.05
N THR A 82 -7.41 6.82 5.42
CA THR A 82 -8.60 6.13 4.94
C THR A 82 -8.95 6.54 3.51
N GLY A 83 -9.72 5.72 2.82
CA GLY A 83 -10.20 6.07 1.50
C GLY A 83 -11.35 5.20 1.06
N SER A 84 -12.33 5.86 0.41
CA SER A 84 -13.49 5.23 -0.18
C SER A 84 -13.39 5.21 -1.69
N SER A 85 -13.91 4.18 -2.32
CA SER A 85 -14.12 4.08 -3.75
C SER A 85 -15.43 3.37 -4.05
N ILE A 86 -16.05 3.69 -5.18
CA ILE A 86 -17.28 3.06 -5.63
C ILE A 86 -17.14 2.53 -7.04
N THR A 87 -17.90 1.49 -7.35
CA THR A 87 -18.13 1.07 -8.73
C THR A 87 -19.53 1.50 -9.12
N ILE A 88 -19.65 2.27 -10.18
CA ILE A 88 -20.94 2.73 -10.72
C ILE A 88 -21.24 2.08 -12.06
N LYS A 89 -22.52 1.94 -12.40
CA LYS A 89 -23.02 1.60 -13.72
C LYS A 89 -23.68 2.83 -14.33
N THR A 90 -23.29 3.19 -15.55
CA THR A 90 -23.85 4.31 -16.29
C THR A 90 -23.74 4.09 -17.78
N LYS A 91 -24.71 4.62 -18.56
CA LYS A 91 -24.71 4.56 -20.03
C LYS A 91 -23.68 5.53 -20.65
N LEU A 92 -23.12 6.47 -19.86
CA LEU A 92 -22.11 7.40 -20.37
C LEU A 92 -20.87 6.64 -20.89
N LYS A 93 -20.53 6.87 -22.15
CA LYS A 93 -19.31 6.33 -22.75
C LYS A 93 -18.11 7.17 -22.28
N ILE A 94 -17.27 6.61 -21.45
CA ILE A 94 -15.98 7.17 -21.02
C ILE A 94 -14.92 6.18 -21.47
N ASN A 95 -14.06 6.59 -22.39
CA ASN A 95 -13.00 5.72 -22.93
C ASN A 95 -11.66 5.96 -22.22
N ASN A 96 -11.44 7.16 -21.71
CA ASN A 96 -10.20 7.55 -21.05
C ASN A 96 -10.37 7.61 -19.54
N ILE A 97 -9.27 7.50 -18.82
CA ILE A 97 -9.26 7.77 -17.39
C ILE A 97 -9.40 9.29 -17.19
N ILE A 98 -10.39 9.69 -16.41
CA ILE A 98 -10.58 11.09 -16.03
C ILE A 98 -10.04 11.28 -14.61
N ASN A 99 -9.24 12.31 -14.38
CA ASN A 99 -8.73 12.67 -13.07
C ASN A 99 -8.97 14.16 -12.81
N LYS A 100 -9.92 14.48 -11.91
CA LYS A 100 -10.24 15.83 -11.45
C LYS A 100 -10.70 15.79 -10.00
N GLY A 101 -9.71 15.79 -9.08
CA GLY A 101 -9.99 15.64 -7.63
C GLY A 101 -10.42 14.23 -7.21
N ILE A 102 -11.04 13.48 -8.11
CA ILE A 102 -11.28 12.04 -8.07
C ILE A 102 -10.93 11.43 -9.41
N SER A 103 -10.61 10.15 -9.44
CA SER A 103 -10.38 9.41 -10.70
C SER A 103 -11.61 8.62 -11.10
N ILE A 104 -11.96 8.65 -12.38
CA ILE A 104 -12.99 7.81 -12.99
C ILE A 104 -12.29 6.90 -14.00
N ILE A 105 -12.29 5.61 -13.71
CA ILE A 105 -11.62 4.59 -14.52
C ILE A 105 -12.68 3.76 -15.23
N PRO A 106 -12.71 3.76 -16.58
CA PRO A 106 -13.63 2.93 -17.32
C PRO A 106 -13.32 1.45 -17.14
N LEU A 107 -14.36 0.65 -16.93
CA LEU A 107 -14.30 -0.80 -16.83
C LEU A 107 -15.20 -1.42 -17.92
N LYS A 108 -15.14 -2.74 -18.09
CA LYS A 108 -16.06 -3.47 -18.99
C LYS A 108 -17.53 -3.34 -18.53
N ASN A 109 -18.47 -3.62 -19.43
CA ASN A 109 -19.90 -3.71 -19.16
C ASN A 109 -20.53 -2.43 -18.58
N ASN A 110 -20.17 -1.28 -19.12
CA ASN A 110 -20.68 0.03 -18.69
C ASN A 110 -20.37 0.37 -17.21
N LEU A 111 -19.44 -0.34 -16.59
CA LEU A 111 -18.99 -0.05 -15.23
C LEU A 111 -17.88 1.00 -15.25
N LYS A 112 -17.81 1.78 -14.17
CA LYS A 112 -16.72 2.73 -13.91
C LYS A 112 -16.29 2.58 -12.45
N ASN A 113 -14.99 2.54 -12.22
CA ASN A 113 -14.48 2.67 -10.85
C ASN A 113 -14.19 4.13 -10.56
N VAL A 114 -14.74 4.63 -9.47
CA VAL A 114 -14.62 6.03 -9.05
C VAL A 114 -13.93 6.07 -7.70
N GLY A 115 -12.93 6.89 -7.56
CA GLY A 115 -12.17 7.05 -6.32
C GLY A 115 -10.87 7.79 -6.53
N SER A 116 -10.22 8.02 -5.47
CA SER A 116 -10.58 7.71 -4.08
C SER A 116 -10.55 8.95 -3.22
N THR A 117 -11.22 8.89 -2.09
CA THR A 117 -11.07 9.92 -1.07
C THR A 117 -9.81 9.72 -0.24
N TYR A 118 -9.44 10.76 0.49
CA TYR A 118 -8.33 10.76 1.46
C TYR A 118 -8.87 11.37 2.76
N GLY A 119 -9.08 10.54 3.76
CA GLY A 119 -9.60 10.93 5.06
C GLY A 119 -8.71 10.48 6.21
N ASN A 120 -8.95 11.04 7.38
CA ASN A 120 -8.37 10.55 8.63
C ASN A 120 -9.23 9.39 9.18
N GLU A 121 -8.68 8.59 10.09
CA GLU A 121 -9.36 7.41 10.66
C GLU A 121 -10.70 7.74 11.34
N THR A 122 -10.84 8.94 11.85
CA THR A 122 -12.05 9.42 12.56
C THR A 122 -13.17 9.89 11.66
N ASN A 123 -12.95 10.05 10.34
CA ASN A 123 -13.93 10.63 9.44
C ASN A 123 -14.59 9.58 8.53
N ASN A 124 -15.77 9.12 8.90
CA ASN A 124 -16.58 8.13 8.16
C ASN A 124 -17.29 8.73 6.91
N ASN A 125 -17.14 10.03 6.62
CA ASN A 125 -17.87 10.71 5.55
C ASN A 125 -17.23 10.53 4.15
N GLY A 126 -16.19 9.76 4.01
CA GLY A 126 -15.48 9.59 2.73
C GLY A 126 -16.34 9.09 1.58
N LEU A 127 -17.40 8.32 1.85
CA LEU A 127 -18.32 7.87 0.81
C LEU A 127 -19.21 9.02 0.32
N GLN A 128 -19.75 9.82 1.22
CA GLN A 128 -20.59 10.98 0.87
C GLN A 128 -19.77 12.02 0.12
N GLU A 129 -18.57 12.34 0.61
CA GLU A 129 -17.62 13.21 -0.09
C GLU A 129 -17.36 12.76 -1.53
N LEU A 130 -17.19 11.44 -1.73
CA LEU A 130 -16.95 10.87 -3.06
C LEU A 130 -18.17 11.03 -3.98
N ILE A 131 -19.39 10.82 -3.44
CA ILE A 131 -20.64 10.98 -4.17
C ILE A 131 -20.83 12.45 -4.56
N ASP A 132 -20.58 13.38 -3.65
CA ASP A 132 -20.70 14.82 -3.89
C ASP A 132 -19.71 15.29 -4.97
N LYS A 133 -18.46 14.84 -4.90
CA LYS A 133 -17.44 15.12 -5.93
C LYS A 133 -17.84 14.56 -7.28
N LEU A 134 -18.38 13.33 -7.30
CA LEU A 134 -18.82 12.69 -8.53
C LEU A 134 -20.02 13.45 -9.15
N SER A 135 -21.00 13.84 -8.35
CA SER A 135 -22.19 14.57 -8.82
C SER A 135 -21.85 15.95 -9.39
N LYS A 136 -20.84 16.62 -8.83
CA LYS A 136 -20.30 17.86 -9.38
C LYS A 136 -19.56 17.67 -10.71
N LEU A 137 -18.90 16.50 -10.87
CA LEU A 137 -18.11 16.22 -12.06
C LEU A 137 -18.94 15.64 -13.21
N LEU A 138 -19.92 14.80 -12.88
CA LEU A 138 -20.78 14.11 -13.83
C LEU A 138 -22.25 14.39 -13.52
N LYS A 139 -22.89 15.23 -14.33
CA LYS A 139 -24.35 15.51 -14.26
C LYS A 139 -25.15 14.41 -15.00
N ILE A 140 -24.98 13.15 -14.61
CA ILE A 140 -25.59 11.98 -15.26
C ILE A 140 -26.24 11.05 -14.25
N LYS A 141 -27.19 10.24 -14.74
CA LYS A 141 -27.76 9.13 -13.95
C LYS A 141 -26.77 7.97 -13.88
N TYR A 142 -26.56 7.46 -12.67
CA TYR A 142 -25.76 6.26 -12.41
C TYR A 142 -26.35 5.45 -11.26
N THR A 143 -25.98 4.17 -11.20
CA THR A 143 -26.32 3.28 -10.07
C THR A 143 -25.01 2.84 -9.40
N ILE A 144 -24.94 2.91 -8.08
CA ILE A 144 -23.79 2.40 -7.31
C ILE A 144 -23.95 0.88 -7.18
N ILE A 145 -23.00 0.14 -7.75
CA ILE A 145 -22.97 -1.32 -7.75
C ILE A 145 -22.15 -1.85 -6.58
N LYS A 146 -21.06 -1.17 -6.22
CA LYS A 146 -20.16 -1.61 -5.16
C LYS A 146 -19.54 -0.42 -4.44
N LYS A 147 -19.44 -0.55 -3.12
CA LYS A 147 -18.71 0.38 -2.25
C LYS A 147 -17.48 -0.33 -1.70
N LYS A 148 -16.36 0.34 -1.61
CA LYS A 148 -15.13 -0.16 -1.00
C LYS A 148 -14.56 0.90 -0.07
N PHE A 149 -14.07 0.44 1.05
CA PHE A 149 -13.34 1.23 2.02
C PHE A 149 -12.00 0.55 2.29
N GLY A 150 -10.97 1.32 2.58
CA GLY A 150 -9.65 0.81 2.93
C GLY A 150 -8.84 1.81 3.72
N ILE A 151 -7.89 1.29 4.48
CA ILE A 151 -6.90 2.06 5.23
C ILE A 151 -5.54 1.85 4.57
N ARG A 152 -4.87 2.93 4.27
CA ARG A 152 -3.53 2.92 3.65
C ARG A 152 -2.48 3.11 4.73
N PRO A 153 -1.48 2.23 4.84
CA PRO A 153 -0.34 2.46 5.69
C PRO A 153 0.53 3.55 5.07
N ALA A 154 0.24 4.79 5.39
CA ALA A 154 1.05 5.93 4.99
C ALA A 154 1.95 6.35 6.16
N THR A 155 2.90 7.23 5.87
CA THR A 155 3.87 7.78 6.80
C THR A 155 3.66 9.29 6.93
N ILE A 156 4.15 9.90 7.98
CA ILE A 156 4.01 11.34 8.21
C ILE A 156 4.65 12.13 7.07
N ASP A 157 5.82 11.72 6.61
CA ASP A 157 6.58 12.37 5.53
C ASP A 157 6.20 11.88 4.12
N ARG A 158 5.22 10.98 4.00
CA ARG A 158 4.75 10.37 2.74
C ARG A 158 5.82 9.58 1.97
N LYS A 159 6.92 9.20 2.64
CA LYS A 159 8.00 8.38 2.08
C LYS A 159 7.95 6.97 2.70
N PRO A 160 8.18 5.89 1.93
CA PRO A 160 8.18 4.52 2.45
C PRO A 160 9.22 4.32 3.57
N PHE A 161 9.00 3.31 4.39
CA PHE A 161 9.99 2.77 5.31
C PHE A 161 10.62 1.54 4.69
N VAL A 162 11.89 1.63 4.32
CA VAL A 162 12.68 0.55 3.74
C VAL A 162 14.00 0.42 4.50
N GLY A 163 14.32 -0.77 4.99
CA GLY A 163 15.63 -1.00 5.61
C GLY A 163 15.63 -1.89 6.83
N LYS A 164 16.78 -1.92 7.47
CA LYS A 164 17.11 -2.80 8.60
C LYS A 164 16.64 -2.19 9.92
N HIS A 165 16.18 -3.04 10.83
CA HIS A 165 15.90 -2.67 12.22
C HIS A 165 17.18 -2.20 12.94
N PRO A 166 17.11 -1.20 13.82
CA PRO A 166 18.30 -0.65 14.46
C PRO A 166 19.01 -1.61 15.43
N ILE A 167 18.27 -2.54 16.03
CA ILE A 167 18.80 -3.48 17.04
C ILE A 167 19.01 -4.88 16.43
N PHE A 168 18.10 -5.34 15.55
CA PHE A 168 18.14 -6.70 15.01
C PHE A 168 18.69 -6.71 13.59
N ASP A 169 19.87 -7.31 13.40
CA ASP A 169 20.60 -7.27 12.14
C ASP A 169 19.89 -7.96 10.97
N ASN A 170 19.04 -8.91 11.25
CA ASN A 170 18.35 -9.75 10.28
C ASN A 170 16.84 -9.43 10.17
N LEU A 171 16.39 -8.35 10.80
CA LEU A 171 15.02 -7.87 10.74
C LEU A 171 14.93 -6.61 9.87
N TYR A 172 14.05 -6.64 8.88
CA TYR A 172 13.86 -5.57 7.91
C TYR A 172 12.40 -5.17 7.80
N ILE A 173 12.17 -3.97 7.29
CA ILE A 173 10.83 -3.45 6.96
C ILE A 173 10.79 -2.97 5.52
N LEU A 174 9.66 -3.22 4.83
CA LEU A 174 9.24 -2.56 3.62
C LEU A 174 7.75 -2.24 3.77
N ASN A 175 7.44 -1.01 4.16
CA ASN A 175 6.07 -0.59 4.47
C ASN A 175 5.88 0.92 4.24
N GLY A 176 4.72 1.45 4.57
CA GLY A 176 4.47 2.89 4.47
C GLY A 176 4.27 3.41 3.03
N LEU A 177 3.95 2.55 2.07
CA LEU A 177 3.80 2.90 0.65
C LEU A 177 2.54 3.73 0.36
N GLY A 178 1.63 3.87 1.31
CA GLY A 178 0.39 4.65 1.19
C GLY A 178 -0.44 4.24 -0.03
N SER A 179 -0.81 5.21 -0.86
CA SER A 179 -1.57 4.98 -2.09
C SER A 179 -0.71 4.58 -3.30
N LYS A 180 0.61 4.61 -3.17
CA LYS A 180 1.57 4.39 -4.27
C LYS A 180 2.19 2.99 -4.24
N GLY A 181 1.60 2.04 -3.52
CA GLY A 181 2.17 0.71 -3.30
C GLY A 181 2.58 -0.01 -4.59
N ILE A 182 1.72 -0.04 -5.60
CA ILE A 182 2.00 -0.73 -6.85
C ILE A 182 3.15 -0.10 -7.65
N SER A 183 3.25 1.21 -7.67
CA SER A 183 4.31 1.92 -8.40
C SER A 183 5.65 1.93 -7.67
N LEU A 184 5.62 2.02 -6.34
CA LEU A 184 6.85 2.14 -5.54
C LEU A 184 7.41 0.80 -5.07
N ALA A 185 6.58 -0.24 -4.91
CA ALA A 185 7.04 -1.53 -4.39
C ALA A 185 8.19 -2.15 -5.20
N PRO A 186 8.20 -2.13 -6.55
CA PRO A 186 9.32 -2.68 -7.32
C PRO A 186 10.65 -1.96 -7.03
N PHE A 187 10.63 -0.65 -6.98
CA PHE A 187 11.81 0.15 -6.64
C PHE A 187 12.26 -0.12 -5.20
N CYS A 188 11.36 -0.03 -4.23
CA CYS A 188 11.67 -0.25 -2.83
C CYS A 188 12.18 -1.66 -2.54
N SER A 189 11.61 -2.67 -3.20
CA SER A 189 12.06 -4.06 -3.04
C SER A 189 13.44 -4.30 -3.64
N LYS A 190 13.77 -3.66 -4.79
CA LYS A 190 15.11 -3.72 -5.38
C LYS A 190 16.15 -3.07 -4.47
N GLU A 191 15.86 -1.88 -3.94
CA GLU A 191 16.73 -1.18 -2.99
C GLU A 191 17.01 -2.05 -1.74
N LEU A 192 15.95 -2.64 -1.18
CA LEU A 192 16.08 -3.51 -0.02
C LEU A 192 16.87 -4.79 -0.34
N PHE A 193 16.59 -5.44 -1.46
CA PHE A 193 17.30 -6.64 -1.91
C PHE A 193 18.79 -6.36 -2.09
N ASN A 194 19.15 -5.29 -2.80
CA ASN A 194 20.54 -4.91 -3.00
C ASN A 194 21.25 -4.60 -1.67
N SER A 195 20.52 -4.01 -0.72
CA SER A 195 21.08 -3.74 0.62
C SER A 195 21.34 -5.01 1.42
N ILE A 196 20.50 -6.04 1.29
CA ILE A 196 20.67 -7.32 1.99
C ILE A 196 21.79 -8.15 1.34
N GLU A 197 21.76 -8.31 0.02
CA GLU A 197 22.66 -9.25 -0.70
C GLU A 197 23.98 -8.60 -1.08
N GLN A 198 23.97 -7.33 -1.48
CA GLN A 198 25.16 -6.63 -2.02
C GLN A 198 25.72 -5.57 -1.06
N LYS A 199 25.13 -5.42 0.13
CA LYS A 199 25.48 -4.37 1.12
C LYS A 199 25.43 -2.94 0.58
N SER A 200 24.62 -2.70 -0.47
CA SER A 200 24.42 -1.38 -1.06
C SER A 200 23.68 -0.46 -0.10
N LYS A 201 23.94 0.84 -0.22
CA LYS A 201 23.19 1.85 0.54
C LYS A 201 21.80 2.02 -0.03
N ILE A 202 20.78 1.98 0.81
CA ILE A 202 19.40 2.31 0.44
C ILE A 202 19.30 3.81 0.22
N ASN A 203 18.52 4.22 -0.80
CA ASN A 203 18.23 5.63 -1.05
C ASN A 203 17.77 6.31 0.26
N PHE A 204 18.37 7.44 0.59
CA PHE A 204 18.17 8.12 1.89
C PHE A 204 16.73 8.54 2.12
N GLU A 205 15.97 8.85 1.06
CA GLU A 205 14.58 9.29 1.16
C GLU A 205 13.64 8.22 1.69
N ILE A 206 13.92 6.94 1.39
CA ILE A 206 13.09 5.81 1.81
C ILE A 206 13.71 5.02 2.96
N ASN A 207 14.99 5.28 3.29
CA ASN A 207 15.70 4.55 4.32
C ASN A 207 15.07 4.77 5.70
N VAL A 208 14.73 3.68 6.38
CA VAL A 208 14.14 3.71 7.73
C VAL A 208 15.05 4.43 8.75
N LYS A 209 16.36 4.45 8.53
CA LYS A 209 17.34 5.14 9.41
C LYS A 209 17.13 6.65 9.52
N ARG A 210 16.33 7.28 8.64
CA ARG A 210 15.98 8.69 8.76
C ARG A 210 15.15 9.00 10.02
N TYR A 211 14.54 7.96 10.61
CA TYR A 211 13.92 8.02 11.93
C TYR A 211 14.84 7.32 12.93
N ASN A 212 15.71 8.11 13.54
CA ASN A 212 16.72 7.61 14.47
C ASN A 212 16.09 6.90 15.68
N SER A 213 16.77 5.86 16.12
CA SER A 213 16.47 5.02 17.28
C SER A 213 16.38 5.74 18.64
N LYS A 214 16.63 7.05 18.72
CA LYS A 214 16.50 7.85 19.96
C LYS A 214 15.10 7.80 20.59
N ASN A 215 14.08 7.33 19.85
CA ASN A 215 12.70 7.17 20.33
C ASN A 215 12.34 5.73 20.73
N ILE A 216 13.29 4.78 20.73
CA ILE A 216 13.01 3.38 21.06
C ILE A 216 12.94 3.16 22.59
N ASN A 217 13.48 4.11 23.37
CA ASN A 217 13.57 4.00 24.83
C ASN A 217 12.58 4.94 25.59
N LYS A 218 11.44 5.27 24.96
CA LYS A 218 10.36 5.96 25.66
C LYS A 218 9.11 5.11 25.75
#